data_263c32f1e44c9862dbcfcb6a9ede32ad
#
_entry.id   263c32f1e44c9862dbcfcb6a9ede32ad
#
_cell.length_a   1.000
_cell.length_b   1.000
_cell.length_c   1.000
_cell.angle_alpha   90.00
_cell.angle_beta   90.00
_cell.angle_gamma   90.00
#
_symmetry.space_group_name_H-M   'P 1'
#
loop_
_entity.id
_entity.type
_entity.pdbx_description
1 polymer ?
#
loop_
_entity_poly.entity_id
_entity_poly.type
_entity_poly.pdbx_seq_one_letter_code
_entity_poly.pdbx_strand_id
1 'polypeptide(L)'
;MKQRHTIFVIWASVLFCMLCWLHLFVLQQNNGSHDHLVFWEFQVPRLLSAILAGAGLSLSGLLMQNLFENPMAGPYVLGLNSGASLLMALLVLGVAPAFINELSYVGAAMLGAYLAASLMFVVARRVQNVQSLLIIGLMFASFTGAIESVLQSYAAPEQIKQLLIWNMGSLQQMSAAQAPILSGIVLACIGVCLFLVKSLNALVLGELPALQLGIQVKKMRFLVLMLTALLAGSITAFCGPIAFVGLAIPNLARAVLKTQDHLYLILFTVLVGSCFLMAIDALILVLDPWMTLPVNVLTAVVGAPYVAYLMMKKR
;
A
#
# COMPACT_ATOMS: atom_id res chain seq x y z
N MET A 1 0.82 -21.88 -22.52
CA MET A 1 1.19 -20.95 -21.43
C MET A 1 0.03 -20.06 -20.99
N LYS A 2 -0.70 -19.38 -21.88
CA LYS A 2 -1.84 -18.50 -21.51
C LYS A 2 -2.92 -19.20 -20.64
N GLN A 3 -3.32 -20.42 -20.98
CA GLN A 3 -4.30 -21.17 -20.19
C GLN A 3 -3.89 -21.38 -18.73
N ARG A 4 -2.60 -21.64 -18.47
CA ARG A 4 -2.08 -21.83 -17.12
C ARG A 4 -2.19 -20.55 -16.27
N HIS A 5 -1.88 -19.39 -16.86
CA HIS A 5 -2.00 -18.10 -16.15
C HIS A 5 -3.46 -17.76 -15.83
N THR A 6 -4.37 -18.03 -16.76
CA THR A 6 -5.81 -17.87 -16.55
C THR A 6 -6.31 -18.75 -15.40
N ILE A 7 -5.86 -20.02 -15.32
CA ILE A 7 -6.22 -20.93 -14.24
C ILE A 7 -5.78 -20.38 -12.88
N PHE A 8 -4.55 -19.83 -12.76
CA PHE A 8 -4.07 -19.24 -11.50
C PHE A 8 -4.89 -18.01 -11.09
N VAL A 9 -5.29 -17.15 -12.04
CA VAL A 9 -6.16 -16.00 -11.76
C VAL A 9 -7.54 -16.48 -11.30
N ILE A 10 -8.12 -17.51 -11.91
CA ILE A 10 -9.40 -18.08 -11.50
C ILE A 10 -9.29 -18.63 -10.06
N TRP A 11 -8.25 -19.40 -9.73
CA TRP A 11 -8.06 -19.90 -8.37
C TRP A 11 -7.88 -18.75 -7.35
N ALA A 12 -7.17 -17.69 -7.71
CA ALA A 12 -7.06 -16.50 -6.88
C ALA A 12 -8.42 -15.81 -6.67
N SER A 13 -9.28 -15.77 -7.70
CA SER A 13 -10.63 -15.21 -7.58
C SER A 13 -11.54 -16.07 -6.70
N VAL A 14 -11.46 -17.38 -6.80
CA VAL A 14 -12.20 -18.30 -5.91
C VAL A 14 -11.75 -18.14 -4.47
N LEU A 15 -10.44 -18.08 -4.23
CA LEU A 15 -9.87 -17.83 -2.91
C LEU A 15 -10.33 -16.47 -2.36
N PHE A 16 -10.36 -15.44 -3.19
CA PHE A 16 -10.86 -14.12 -2.83
C PHE A 16 -12.31 -14.16 -2.35
N CYS A 17 -13.21 -14.79 -3.11
CA CYS A 17 -14.62 -14.93 -2.72
C CYS A 17 -14.77 -15.72 -1.40
N MET A 18 -14.01 -16.80 -1.24
CA MET A 18 -14.02 -17.61 -0.03
C MET A 18 -13.53 -16.83 1.19
N LEU A 19 -12.46 -16.04 1.04
CA LEU A 19 -11.94 -15.19 2.12
C LEU A 19 -12.87 -14.03 2.44
N CYS A 20 -13.53 -13.41 1.47
CA CYS A 20 -14.57 -12.41 1.73
C CYS A 20 -15.69 -12.98 2.60
N TRP A 21 -16.17 -14.18 2.24
CA TRP A 21 -17.22 -14.84 3.03
C TRP A 21 -16.74 -15.19 4.44
N LEU A 22 -15.54 -15.79 4.57
CA LEU A 22 -14.95 -16.13 5.86
C LEU A 22 -14.73 -14.90 6.74
N HIS A 23 -14.22 -13.82 6.17
CA HIS A 23 -13.96 -12.57 6.89
C HIS A 23 -15.26 -11.96 7.44
N LEU A 24 -16.31 -11.91 6.62
CA LEU A 24 -17.63 -11.44 7.08
C LEU A 24 -18.21 -12.36 8.16
N PHE A 25 -18.03 -13.67 8.03
CA PHE A 25 -18.48 -14.65 9.02
C PHE A 25 -17.78 -14.43 10.38
N VAL A 26 -16.46 -14.25 10.39
CA VAL A 26 -15.67 -13.99 11.60
C VAL A 26 -16.07 -12.65 12.24
N LEU A 27 -16.28 -11.60 11.44
CA LEU A 27 -16.75 -10.30 11.91
C LEU A 27 -18.12 -10.40 12.59
N GLN A 28 -19.03 -11.16 12.02
CA GLN A 28 -20.37 -11.35 12.56
C GLN A 28 -20.37 -12.13 13.87
N GLN A 29 -19.47 -13.12 13.98
CA GLN A 29 -19.35 -13.94 15.19
C GLN A 29 -18.74 -13.15 16.37
N ASN A 30 -17.73 -12.31 16.12
CA ASN A 30 -17.06 -11.54 17.17
C ASN A 30 -17.93 -10.40 17.71
N ASN A 31 -18.75 -9.78 16.89
CA ASN A 31 -19.55 -8.62 17.32
C ASN A 31 -20.91 -8.97 17.95
N GLY A 32 -21.33 -10.25 17.92
CA GLY A 32 -22.52 -10.76 18.62
C GLY A 32 -23.86 -10.10 18.25
N SER A 33 -23.85 -9.11 17.38
CA SER A 33 -25.03 -8.33 16.99
C SER A 33 -25.38 -8.56 15.53
N HIS A 34 -26.58 -9.05 15.28
CA HIS A 34 -27.21 -9.04 13.95
C HIS A 34 -27.74 -7.63 13.61
N ASP A 35 -27.18 -6.58 14.21
CA ASP A 35 -27.63 -5.22 14.00
C ASP A 35 -27.17 -4.73 12.62
N HIS A 36 -28.13 -4.37 11.78
CA HIS A 36 -27.92 -3.88 10.43
C HIS A 36 -27.02 -2.63 10.40
N LEU A 37 -27.10 -1.77 11.42
CA LEU A 37 -26.25 -0.57 11.54
C LEU A 37 -24.79 -0.95 11.74
N VAL A 38 -24.49 -1.90 12.65
CA VAL A 38 -23.10 -2.36 12.89
C VAL A 38 -22.49 -2.98 11.64
N PHE A 39 -23.29 -3.72 10.87
CA PHE A 39 -22.82 -4.32 9.62
C PHE A 39 -22.37 -3.26 8.60
N TRP A 40 -23.19 -2.24 8.33
CA TRP A 40 -22.91 -1.25 7.30
C TRP A 40 -21.92 -0.16 7.75
N GLU A 41 -21.92 0.24 9.03
CA GLU A 41 -21.07 1.31 9.53
C GLU A 41 -19.65 0.84 9.91
N PHE A 42 -19.49 -0.43 10.31
CA PHE A 42 -18.20 -0.94 10.81
C PHE A 42 -17.67 -2.15 10.01
N GLN A 43 -18.49 -3.16 9.75
CA GLN A 43 -18.00 -4.40 9.16
C GLN A 43 -17.68 -4.26 7.68
N VAL A 44 -18.56 -3.64 6.91
CA VAL A 44 -18.36 -3.40 5.47
C VAL A 44 -17.17 -2.46 5.20
N PRO A 45 -17.02 -1.31 5.88
CA PRO A 45 -15.84 -0.46 5.70
C PRO A 45 -14.53 -1.17 6.06
N ARG A 46 -14.50 -1.97 7.13
CA ARG A 46 -13.32 -2.75 7.50
C ARG A 46 -12.93 -3.76 6.43
N LEU A 47 -13.89 -4.54 5.91
CA LEU A 47 -13.65 -5.45 4.80
C LEU A 47 -13.12 -4.72 3.56
N LEU A 48 -13.75 -3.59 3.20
CA LEU A 48 -13.30 -2.76 2.07
C LEU A 48 -11.91 -2.21 2.29
N SER A 49 -11.56 -1.77 3.52
CA SER A 49 -10.19 -1.35 3.86
C SER A 49 -9.17 -2.45 3.56
N ALA A 50 -9.44 -3.69 3.99
CA ALA A 50 -8.55 -4.81 3.77
C ALA A 50 -8.38 -5.13 2.27
N ILE A 51 -9.50 -5.15 1.52
CA ILE A 51 -9.48 -5.40 0.08
C ILE A 51 -8.70 -4.30 -0.66
N LEU A 52 -9.06 -3.04 -0.43
CA LEU A 52 -8.50 -1.91 -1.17
C LEU A 52 -7.04 -1.63 -0.80
N ALA A 53 -6.70 -1.73 0.49
CA ALA A 53 -5.32 -1.58 0.93
C ALA A 53 -4.44 -2.71 0.38
N GLY A 54 -4.92 -3.96 0.41
CA GLY A 54 -4.21 -5.09 -0.17
C GLY A 54 -3.99 -4.96 -1.68
N ALA A 55 -5.06 -4.63 -2.41
CA ALA A 55 -5.01 -4.39 -3.86
C ALA A 55 -4.06 -3.24 -4.22
N GLY A 56 -4.24 -2.09 -3.60
CA GLY A 56 -3.52 -0.87 -3.98
C GLY A 56 -2.04 -0.91 -3.56
N LEU A 57 -1.70 -1.38 -2.35
CA LEU A 57 -0.30 -1.50 -1.93
C LEU A 57 0.45 -2.53 -2.77
N SER A 58 -0.15 -3.67 -3.07
CA SER A 58 0.48 -4.69 -3.91
C SER A 58 0.67 -4.20 -5.35
N LEU A 59 -0.33 -3.51 -5.93
CA LEU A 59 -0.21 -2.93 -7.26
C LEU A 59 0.84 -1.82 -7.30
N SER A 60 0.86 -0.91 -6.31
CA SER A 60 1.87 0.14 -6.22
C SER A 60 3.29 -0.45 -6.10
N GLY A 61 3.44 -1.55 -5.35
CA GLY A 61 4.69 -2.29 -5.28
C GLY A 61 5.11 -2.91 -6.61
N LEU A 62 4.18 -3.51 -7.35
CA LEU A 62 4.44 -4.06 -8.70
C LEU A 62 4.96 -2.97 -9.65
N LEU A 63 4.32 -1.80 -9.64
CA LEU A 63 4.72 -0.64 -10.43
C LEU A 63 6.13 -0.16 -10.08
N MET A 64 6.44 -0.06 -8.78
CA MET A 64 7.75 0.36 -8.29
C MET A 64 8.85 -0.63 -8.63
N GLN A 65 8.60 -1.94 -8.45
CA GLN A 65 9.56 -2.98 -8.82
C GLN A 65 9.87 -3.00 -10.32
N ASN A 66 8.87 -2.69 -11.15
CA ASN A 66 9.07 -2.54 -12.58
C ASN A 66 9.87 -1.27 -12.92
N LEU A 67 9.53 -0.13 -12.30
CA LEU A 67 10.19 1.15 -12.57
C LEU A 67 11.67 1.14 -12.17
N PHE A 68 11.98 0.53 -11.02
CA PHE A 68 13.34 0.48 -10.47
C PHE A 68 14.13 -0.74 -10.92
N GLU A 69 13.52 -1.62 -11.72
CA GLU A 69 14.12 -2.91 -12.12
C GLU A 69 14.69 -3.68 -10.92
N ASN A 70 14.06 -3.46 -9.75
CA ASN A 70 14.53 -3.99 -8.47
C ASN A 70 13.35 -4.66 -7.72
N PRO A 71 13.42 -5.97 -7.46
CA PRO A 71 12.38 -6.70 -6.76
C PRO A 71 12.22 -6.27 -5.29
N MET A 72 13.17 -5.51 -4.75
CA MET A 72 13.12 -4.94 -3.39
C MET A 72 12.52 -3.54 -3.35
N ALA A 73 12.17 -2.94 -4.47
CA ALA A 73 11.53 -1.64 -4.48
C ALA A 73 10.08 -1.76 -4.00
N GLY A 74 9.77 -1.12 -2.90
CA GLY A 74 8.41 -0.97 -2.39
C GLY A 74 7.86 0.45 -2.62
N PRO A 75 6.55 0.67 -2.42
CA PRO A 75 5.95 1.99 -2.63
C PRO A 75 6.51 3.07 -1.69
N TYR A 76 6.97 2.68 -0.52
CA TYR A 76 7.48 3.61 0.51
C TYR A 76 8.93 4.05 0.30
N VAL A 77 9.65 3.45 -0.63
CA VAL A 77 11.04 3.82 -0.94
C VAL A 77 11.16 5.29 -1.39
N LEU A 78 10.10 5.85 -1.94
CA LEU A 78 10.03 7.26 -2.33
C LEU A 78 9.78 8.23 -1.16
N GLY A 79 9.80 7.75 0.10
CA GLY A 79 9.53 8.60 1.25
C GLY A 79 8.06 9.01 1.42
N LEU A 80 7.12 8.38 0.70
CA LEU A 80 5.69 8.70 0.77
C LEU A 80 5.16 8.55 2.20
N ASN A 81 5.51 7.43 2.84
CA ASN A 81 5.15 7.18 4.23
C ASN A 81 5.76 8.23 5.17
N SER A 82 7.02 8.58 4.96
CA SER A 82 7.73 9.57 5.78
C SER A 82 7.12 10.97 5.65
N GLY A 83 6.66 11.34 4.46
CA GLY A 83 5.93 12.60 4.25
C GLY A 83 4.57 12.59 4.94
N ALA A 84 3.82 11.48 4.86
CA ALA A 84 2.55 11.30 5.56
C ALA A 84 2.73 11.37 7.09
N SER A 85 3.72 10.65 7.63
CA SER A 85 4.05 10.61 9.05
C SER A 85 4.48 11.98 9.57
N LEU A 86 5.31 12.71 8.81
CA LEU A 86 5.74 14.05 9.20
C LEU A 86 4.56 15.01 9.34
N LEU A 87 3.66 15.09 8.35
CA LEU A 87 2.51 15.99 8.46
C LEU A 87 1.52 15.52 9.54
N MET A 88 1.39 14.22 9.74
CA MET A 88 0.63 13.67 10.85
C MET A 88 1.24 14.06 12.20
N ALA A 89 2.57 13.97 12.34
CA ALA A 89 3.29 14.40 13.54
C ALA A 89 3.11 15.92 13.78
N LEU A 90 3.23 16.74 12.75
CA LEU A 90 3.00 18.18 12.85
C LEU A 90 1.57 18.51 13.28
N LEU A 91 0.57 17.76 12.81
CA LEU A 91 -0.82 17.92 13.21
C LEU A 91 -1.03 17.52 14.68
N VAL A 92 -0.59 16.31 15.06
CA VAL A 92 -0.84 15.73 16.40
C VAL A 92 -0.02 16.42 17.47
N LEU A 93 1.25 16.76 17.17
CA LEU A 93 2.20 17.30 18.14
C LEU A 93 2.26 18.84 18.14
N GLY A 94 1.90 19.48 17.03
CA GLY A 94 2.08 20.92 16.81
C GLY A 94 0.82 21.78 16.87
N VAL A 95 -0.38 21.21 16.65
CA VAL A 95 -1.64 21.97 16.58
C VAL A 95 -2.48 21.72 17.83
N ALA A 96 -3.19 22.77 18.26
CA ALA A 96 -4.09 22.66 19.42
C ALA A 96 -5.18 21.60 19.16
N PRO A 97 -5.44 20.68 20.13
CA PRO A 97 -6.37 19.57 19.96
C PRO A 97 -7.80 19.94 19.59
N ALA A 98 -8.22 21.18 19.89
CA ALA A 98 -9.59 21.66 19.68
C ALA A 98 -10.06 21.69 18.21
N PHE A 99 -9.15 21.64 17.25
CA PHE A 99 -9.45 21.71 15.81
C PHE A 99 -9.25 20.40 15.08
N ILE A 100 -8.89 19.33 15.77
CA ILE A 100 -8.54 18.04 15.18
C ILE A 100 -9.78 17.14 15.16
N ASN A 101 -10.19 16.72 13.96
CA ASN A 101 -11.21 15.69 13.75
C ASN A 101 -10.63 14.57 12.89
N GLU A 102 -11.35 13.45 12.73
CA GLU A 102 -10.90 12.30 11.94
C GLU A 102 -10.52 12.66 10.49
N LEU A 103 -11.25 13.60 9.88
CA LEU A 103 -10.97 14.08 8.52
C LEU A 103 -9.66 14.86 8.45
N SER A 104 -9.27 15.53 9.54
CA SER A 104 -7.99 16.26 9.62
C SER A 104 -6.78 15.31 9.57
N TYR A 105 -6.87 14.13 10.20
CA TYR A 105 -5.82 13.12 10.17
C TYR A 105 -5.61 12.57 8.76
N VAL A 106 -6.70 12.16 8.09
CA VAL A 106 -6.65 11.69 6.71
C VAL A 106 -6.13 12.77 5.79
N GLY A 107 -6.61 14.01 5.93
CA GLY A 107 -6.16 15.16 5.13
C GLY A 107 -4.68 15.47 5.31
N ALA A 108 -4.16 15.49 6.54
CA ALA A 108 -2.74 15.72 6.83
C ALA A 108 -1.86 14.61 6.23
N ALA A 109 -2.21 13.35 6.44
CA ALA A 109 -1.46 12.22 5.90
C ALA A 109 -1.46 12.21 4.36
N MET A 110 -2.60 12.49 3.71
CA MET A 110 -2.69 12.62 2.25
C MET A 110 -1.80 13.76 1.73
N LEU A 111 -1.91 14.94 2.32
CA LEU A 111 -1.09 16.09 1.94
C LEU A 111 0.40 15.77 2.11
N GLY A 112 0.80 15.15 3.22
CA GLY A 112 2.18 14.75 3.46
C GLY A 112 2.71 13.77 2.42
N ALA A 113 1.94 12.73 2.10
CA ALA A 113 2.30 11.77 1.07
C ALA A 113 2.43 12.42 -0.32
N TYR A 114 1.49 13.29 -0.69
CA TYR A 114 1.51 13.96 -1.99
C TYR A 114 2.58 15.04 -2.10
N LEU A 115 2.92 15.73 -1.02
CA LEU A 115 4.05 16.68 -0.99
C LEU A 115 5.37 15.90 -1.15
N ALA A 116 5.55 14.78 -0.46
CA ALA A 116 6.70 13.91 -0.64
C ALA A 116 6.78 13.38 -2.07
N ALA A 117 5.67 12.91 -2.64
CA ALA A 117 5.60 12.47 -4.04
C ALA A 117 5.98 13.59 -5.02
N SER A 118 5.47 14.80 -4.80
CA SER A 118 5.76 15.97 -5.63
C SER A 118 7.24 16.36 -5.57
N LEU A 119 7.83 16.33 -4.37
CA LEU A 119 9.26 16.55 -4.17
C LEU A 119 10.09 15.50 -4.92
N MET A 120 9.75 14.21 -4.74
CA MET A 120 10.43 13.11 -5.44
C MET A 120 10.28 13.20 -6.94
N PHE A 121 9.15 13.69 -7.43
CA PHE A 121 8.93 13.95 -8.84
C PHE A 121 9.85 15.06 -9.39
N VAL A 122 9.99 16.17 -8.67
CA VAL A 122 10.91 17.26 -9.06
C VAL A 122 12.34 16.75 -9.11
N VAL A 123 12.73 15.94 -8.12
CA VAL A 123 14.04 15.29 -8.08
C VAL A 123 14.22 14.31 -9.25
N ALA A 124 13.22 13.48 -9.52
CA ALA A 124 13.26 12.50 -10.61
C ALA A 124 13.46 13.12 -12.00
N ARG A 125 13.02 14.38 -12.21
CA ARG A 125 13.27 15.12 -13.45
C ARG A 125 14.74 15.48 -13.64
N ARG A 126 15.49 15.67 -12.56
CA ARG A 126 16.90 16.10 -12.57
C ARG A 126 17.88 14.94 -12.48
N VAL A 127 17.45 13.82 -11.91
CA VAL A 127 18.27 12.63 -11.70
C VAL A 127 18.07 11.67 -12.87
N GLN A 128 19.15 11.33 -13.55
CA GLN A 128 19.13 10.41 -14.70
C GLN A 128 19.07 8.95 -14.27
N ASN A 129 19.71 8.64 -13.12
CA ASN A 129 19.80 7.27 -12.62
C ASN A 129 18.67 6.97 -11.61
N VAL A 130 17.89 5.94 -11.92
CA VAL A 130 16.78 5.47 -11.09
C VAL A 130 17.26 5.04 -9.68
N GLN A 131 18.46 4.48 -9.55
CA GLN A 131 19.03 4.09 -8.27
C GLN A 131 19.30 5.28 -7.36
N SER A 132 19.73 6.42 -7.91
CA SER A 132 19.91 7.66 -7.14
C SER A 132 18.60 8.17 -6.54
N LEU A 133 17.47 7.93 -7.19
CA LEU A 133 16.15 8.29 -6.67
C LEU A 133 15.80 7.48 -5.41
N LEU A 134 16.18 6.21 -5.35
CA LEU A 134 16.04 5.37 -4.15
C LEU A 134 16.83 5.94 -2.97
N ILE A 135 18.09 6.31 -3.21
CA ILE A 135 18.96 6.88 -2.17
C ILE A 135 18.38 8.19 -1.66
N ILE A 136 17.94 9.08 -2.55
CA ILE A 136 17.34 10.35 -2.17
C ILE A 136 16.04 10.15 -1.38
N GLY A 137 15.21 9.16 -1.75
CA GLY A 137 14.02 8.79 -0.97
C GLY A 137 14.36 8.33 0.45
N LEU A 138 15.43 7.53 0.60
CA LEU A 138 15.92 7.09 1.90
C LEU A 138 16.47 8.26 2.73
N MET A 139 17.22 9.17 2.10
CA MET A 139 17.73 10.39 2.77
C MET A 139 16.58 11.30 3.22
N PHE A 140 15.54 11.45 2.38
CA PHE A 140 14.33 12.19 2.74
C PHE A 140 13.62 11.55 3.95
N ALA A 141 13.49 10.21 3.97
CA ALA A 141 12.91 9.50 5.10
C ALA A 141 13.73 9.71 6.40
N SER A 142 15.04 9.70 6.31
CA SER A 142 15.93 9.97 7.46
C SER A 142 15.81 11.42 7.94
N PHE A 143 15.71 12.38 7.03
CA PHE A 143 15.54 13.79 7.34
C PHE A 143 14.18 14.07 8.03
N THR A 144 13.08 13.54 7.49
CA THR A 144 11.75 13.69 8.11
C THR A 144 11.69 13.00 9.47
N GLY A 145 12.29 11.81 9.61
CA GLY A 145 12.37 11.11 10.89
C GLY A 145 13.14 11.88 11.96
N ALA A 146 14.20 12.61 11.58
CA ALA A 146 14.92 13.48 12.51
C ALA A 146 14.01 14.64 13.00
N ILE A 147 13.22 15.27 12.10
CA ILE A 147 12.25 16.30 12.49
C ILE A 147 11.19 15.72 13.41
N GLU A 148 10.63 14.54 13.10
CA GLU A 148 9.66 13.86 13.96
C GLU A 148 10.23 13.59 15.36
N SER A 149 11.48 13.16 15.47
CA SER A 149 12.16 12.94 16.75
C SER A 149 12.28 14.21 17.57
N VAL A 150 12.56 15.35 16.94
CA VAL A 150 12.58 16.65 17.62
C VAL A 150 11.18 17.03 18.11
N LEU A 151 10.13 16.86 17.27
CA LEU A 151 8.75 17.15 17.67
C LEU A 151 8.32 16.27 18.86
N GLN A 152 8.66 14.99 18.83
CA GLN A 152 8.33 14.04 19.91
C GLN A 152 9.01 14.39 21.23
N SER A 153 10.20 15.00 21.21
CA SER A 153 10.91 15.38 22.42
C SER A 153 10.24 16.50 23.23
N TYR A 154 9.34 17.27 22.60
CA TYR A 154 8.57 18.34 23.24
C TYR A 154 7.08 17.99 23.42
N ALA A 155 6.66 16.80 22.98
CA ALA A 155 5.25 16.40 22.97
C ALA A 155 4.80 15.78 24.29
N ALA A 156 3.49 15.88 24.59
CA ALA A 156 2.90 15.16 25.70
C ALA A 156 2.84 13.64 25.41
N PRO A 157 2.93 12.79 26.45
CA PRO A 157 2.90 11.32 26.30
C PRO A 157 1.67 10.81 25.51
N GLU A 158 0.52 11.42 25.68
CA GLU A 158 -0.74 11.08 25.01
C GLU A 158 -0.65 11.32 23.51
N GLN A 159 -0.04 12.41 23.09
CA GLN A 159 0.17 12.76 21.69
C GLN A 159 1.16 11.78 21.03
N ILE A 160 2.24 11.44 21.73
CA ILE A 160 3.20 10.42 21.27
C ILE A 160 2.49 9.08 21.08
N LYS A 161 1.68 8.66 22.07
CA LYS A 161 0.90 7.42 21.99
C LYS A 161 -0.03 7.40 20.77
N GLN A 162 -0.71 8.52 20.51
CA GLN A 162 -1.61 8.64 19.36
C GLN A 162 -0.87 8.50 18.01
N LEU A 163 0.29 9.15 17.88
CA LEU A 163 1.13 9.03 16.70
C LEU A 163 1.66 7.61 16.50
N LEU A 164 2.07 6.94 17.59
CA LEU A 164 2.53 5.55 17.56
C LEU A 164 1.42 4.60 17.11
N ILE A 165 0.19 4.75 17.64
CA ILE A 165 -0.97 3.94 17.22
C ILE A 165 -1.26 4.13 15.74
N TRP A 166 -1.23 5.38 15.25
CA TRP A 166 -1.42 5.65 13.82
C TRP A 166 -0.33 5.01 12.95
N ASN A 167 0.95 5.08 13.37
CA ASN A 167 2.08 4.47 12.65
C ASN A 167 2.04 2.92 12.66
N MET A 168 1.26 2.31 13.53
CA MET A 168 1.07 0.85 13.54
C MET A 168 0.13 0.35 12.43
N GLY A 169 -0.62 1.25 11.79
CA GLY A 169 -1.62 0.92 10.78
C GLY A 169 -2.85 0.22 11.35
N SER A 170 -4.00 0.52 10.78
CA SER A 170 -5.28 -0.07 11.18
C SER A 170 -6.24 -0.15 10.00
N LEU A 171 -6.95 -1.26 9.87
CA LEU A 171 -8.01 -1.45 8.88
C LEU A 171 -9.40 -1.07 9.43
N GLN A 172 -9.48 -0.70 10.72
CA GLN A 172 -10.73 -0.35 11.40
C GLN A 172 -11.04 1.15 11.36
N GLN A 173 -10.08 2.00 10.98
CA GLN A 173 -10.23 3.47 11.08
C GLN A 173 -11.05 4.08 9.95
N MET A 174 -11.27 3.36 8.85
CA MET A 174 -12.02 3.86 7.72
C MET A 174 -13.53 3.86 8.02
N SER A 175 -14.18 5.03 7.92
CA SER A 175 -15.62 5.16 8.05
C SER A 175 -16.37 4.78 6.78
N ALA A 176 -17.68 4.49 6.91
CA ALA A 176 -18.55 4.19 5.76
C ALA A 176 -18.57 5.34 4.72
N ALA A 177 -18.50 6.59 5.17
CA ALA A 177 -18.44 7.76 4.30
C ALA A 177 -17.12 7.87 3.51
N GLN A 178 -16.02 7.34 4.02
CA GLN A 178 -14.69 7.37 3.41
C GLN A 178 -14.45 6.23 2.42
N ALA A 179 -15.15 5.09 2.60
CA ALA A 179 -14.99 3.90 1.77
C ALA A 179 -15.20 4.15 0.26
N PRO A 180 -16.20 4.92 -0.20
CA PRO A 180 -16.38 5.22 -1.62
C PRO A 180 -15.22 6.02 -2.21
N ILE A 181 -14.60 6.92 -1.43
CA ILE A 181 -13.49 7.76 -1.88
C ILE A 181 -12.27 6.88 -2.17
N LEU A 182 -11.87 6.04 -1.20
CA LEU A 182 -10.75 5.14 -1.38
C LEU A 182 -11.01 4.12 -2.49
N SER A 183 -12.25 3.58 -2.58
CA SER A 183 -12.65 2.68 -3.64
C SER A 183 -12.50 3.32 -5.03
N GLY A 184 -12.98 4.55 -5.20
CA GLY A 184 -12.86 5.30 -6.43
C GLY A 184 -11.41 5.50 -6.87
N ILE A 185 -10.52 5.88 -5.94
CA ILE A 185 -9.09 6.08 -6.19
C ILE A 185 -8.43 4.76 -6.62
N VAL A 186 -8.62 3.68 -5.85
CA VAL A 186 -7.98 2.39 -6.12
C VAL A 186 -8.47 1.79 -7.43
N LEU A 187 -9.78 1.79 -7.68
CA LEU A 187 -10.35 1.25 -8.91
C LEU A 187 -9.94 2.07 -10.14
N ALA A 188 -9.91 3.40 -10.05
CA ALA A 188 -9.40 4.26 -11.12
C ALA A 188 -7.93 3.96 -11.44
N CYS A 189 -7.07 3.83 -10.42
CA CYS A 189 -5.67 3.47 -10.61
C CYS A 189 -5.49 2.08 -11.23
N ILE A 190 -6.27 1.08 -10.80
CA ILE A 190 -6.27 -0.26 -11.43
C ILE A 190 -6.66 -0.14 -12.90
N GLY A 191 -7.75 0.58 -13.21
CA GLY A 191 -8.20 0.81 -14.58
C GLY A 191 -7.11 1.45 -15.45
N VAL A 192 -6.47 2.51 -14.97
CA VAL A 192 -5.34 3.16 -15.67
C VAL A 192 -4.19 2.18 -15.87
N CYS A 193 -3.82 1.38 -14.87
CA CYS A 193 -2.76 0.38 -15.00
C CYS A 193 -3.08 -0.68 -16.07
N LEU A 194 -4.34 -1.09 -16.18
CA LEU A 194 -4.77 -2.04 -17.22
C LEU A 194 -4.66 -1.43 -18.64
N PHE A 195 -4.95 -0.13 -18.80
CA PHE A 195 -4.70 0.57 -20.07
C PHE A 195 -3.20 0.67 -20.40
N LEU A 196 -2.35 0.76 -19.40
CA LEU A 196 -0.90 0.91 -19.55
C LEU A 196 -0.14 -0.42 -19.68
N VAL A 197 -0.83 -1.57 -19.71
CA VAL A 197 -0.19 -2.91 -19.78
C VAL A 197 0.84 -3.02 -20.89
N LYS A 198 0.53 -2.55 -22.10
CA LYS A 198 1.46 -2.60 -23.24
C LYS A 198 2.73 -1.80 -22.98
N SER A 199 2.59 -0.60 -22.42
CA SER A 199 3.72 0.27 -22.08
C SER A 199 4.54 -0.29 -20.92
N LEU A 200 3.89 -0.88 -19.91
CA LEU A 200 4.55 -1.54 -18.80
C LEU A 200 5.34 -2.79 -19.27
N ASN A 201 4.77 -3.59 -20.19
CA ASN A 201 5.44 -4.74 -20.77
C ASN A 201 6.67 -4.31 -21.59
N ALA A 202 6.59 -3.18 -22.30
CA ALA A 202 7.73 -2.65 -23.05
C ALA A 202 8.87 -2.17 -22.13
N LEU A 203 8.54 -1.56 -20.98
CA LEU A 203 9.54 -1.11 -20.01
C LEU A 203 10.36 -2.26 -19.40
N VAL A 204 9.80 -3.47 -19.29
CA VAL A 204 10.54 -4.66 -18.81
C VAL A 204 11.70 -5.04 -19.73
N LEU A 205 11.62 -4.68 -21.00
CA LEU A 205 12.70 -4.94 -21.97
C LEU A 205 13.89 -3.98 -21.82
N GLY A 206 13.75 -2.96 -20.95
CA GLY A 206 14.72 -1.90 -20.75
C GLY A 206 14.37 -0.61 -21.50
N GLU A 207 15.08 0.48 -21.18
CA GLU A 207 14.78 1.82 -21.74
C GLU A 207 14.97 1.92 -23.25
N LEU A 208 16.09 1.43 -23.78
CA LEU A 208 16.40 1.53 -25.20
C LEU A 208 15.41 0.77 -26.08
N PRO A 209 15.06 -0.51 -25.79
CA PRO A 209 14.00 -1.21 -26.51
C PRO A 209 12.63 -0.54 -26.39
N ALA A 210 12.29 -0.01 -25.20
CA ALA A 210 11.01 0.69 -25.00
C ALA A 210 10.91 1.96 -25.87
N LEU A 211 12.00 2.73 -25.99
CA LEU A 211 12.07 3.89 -26.88
C LEU A 211 11.90 3.50 -28.36
N GLN A 212 12.51 2.41 -28.80
CA GLN A 212 12.36 1.88 -30.16
C GLN A 212 10.93 1.45 -30.48
N LEU A 213 10.19 0.98 -29.46
CA LEU A 213 8.77 0.67 -29.55
C LEU A 213 7.87 1.91 -29.49
N GLY A 214 8.43 3.12 -29.46
CA GLY A 214 7.69 4.39 -29.43
C GLY A 214 7.19 4.79 -28.05
N ILE A 215 7.61 4.13 -26.98
CA ILE A 215 7.20 4.47 -25.62
C ILE A 215 7.97 5.69 -25.13
N GLN A 216 7.25 6.70 -24.63
CA GLN A 216 7.83 7.87 -24.01
C GLN A 216 8.23 7.56 -22.55
N VAL A 217 9.42 6.98 -22.35
CA VAL A 217 9.88 6.47 -21.05
C VAL A 217 9.76 7.50 -19.93
N LYS A 218 10.11 8.77 -20.17
CA LYS A 218 9.98 9.85 -19.17
C LYS A 218 8.53 10.08 -18.71
N LYS A 219 7.57 10.03 -19.63
CA LYS A 219 6.14 10.16 -19.29
C LYS A 219 5.65 8.91 -18.53
N MET A 220 6.09 7.73 -18.93
CA MET A 220 5.72 6.49 -18.24
C MET A 220 6.28 6.45 -16.82
N ARG A 221 7.53 6.87 -16.60
CA ARG A 221 8.09 7.01 -15.24
C ARG A 221 7.26 7.96 -14.40
N PHE A 222 6.90 9.12 -14.95
CA PHE A 222 6.03 10.06 -14.24
C PHE A 222 4.68 9.45 -13.86
N LEU A 223 4.02 8.77 -14.81
CA LEU A 223 2.71 8.14 -14.61
C LEU A 223 2.78 7.06 -13.53
N VAL A 224 3.80 6.20 -13.56
CA VAL A 224 4.02 5.15 -12.57
C VAL A 224 4.25 5.76 -11.17
N LEU A 225 5.06 6.81 -11.05
CA LEU A 225 5.28 7.52 -9.79
C LEU A 225 3.98 8.13 -9.25
N MET A 226 3.19 8.78 -10.11
CA MET A 226 1.89 9.35 -9.75
C MET A 226 0.88 8.29 -9.30
N LEU A 227 0.76 7.19 -10.02
CA LEU A 227 -0.13 6.08 -9.65
C LEU A 227 0.29 5.45 -8.32
N THR A 228 1.59 5.26 -8.12
CA THR A 228 2.13 4.76 -6.85
C THR A 228 1.84 5.72 -5.69
N ALA A 229 2.03 7.01 -5.90
CA ALA A 229 1.74 8.03 -4.89
C ALA A 229 0.25 8.09 -4.55
N LEU A 230 -0.63 8.03 -5.56
CA LEU A 230 -2.08 7.98 -5.36
C LEU A 230 -2.49 6.74 -4.58
N LEU A 231 -2.00 5.55 -4.96
CA LEU A 231 -2.33 4.30 -4.29
C LEU A 231 -1.78 4.26 -2.87
N ALA A 232 -0.45 4.34 -2.72
CA ALA A 232 0.19 4.20 -1.41
C ALA A 232 -0.11 5.38 -0.49
N GLY A 233 -0.16 6.61 -1.00
CA GLY A 233 -0.48 7.80 -0.24
C GLY A 233 -1.91 7.79 0.30
N SER A 234 -2.90 7.45 -0.54
CA SER A 234 -4.29 7.34 -0.09
C SER A 234 -4.46 6.22 0.94
N ILE A 235 -3.91 5.02 0.69
CA ILE A 235 -4.01 3.91 1.63
C ILE A 235 -3.36 4.27 2.97
N THR A 236 -2.18 4.88 2.95
CA THR A 236 -1.51 5.34 4.18
C THR A 236 -2.36 6.37 4.93
N ALA A 237 -3.06 7.25 4.21
CA ALA A 237 -3.91 8.25 4.84
C ALA A 237 -5.12 7.66 5.55
N PHE A 238 -5.78 6.65 4.96
CA PHE A 238 -7.00 6.04 5.51
C PHE A 238 -6.72 4.89 6.49
N CYS A 239 -5.65 4.12 6.24
CA CYS A 239 -5.35 2.90 7.01
C CYS A 239 -4.06 3.00 7.84
N GLY A 240 -3.37 4.15 7.80
CA GLY A 240 -2.01 4.24 8.31
C GLY A 240 -1.00 3.49 7.42
N PRO A 241 0.30 3.57 7.74
CA PRO A 241 1.33 2.86 7.00
C PRO A 241 1.23 1.34 7.19
N ILE A 242 1.17 0.57 6.09
CA ILE A 242 1.16 -0.89 6.10
C ILE A 242 2.36 -1.40 5.30
N ALA A 243 3.31 -2.02 5.99
CA ALA A 243 4.56 -2.48 5.41
C ALA A 243 4.43 -3.87 4.74
N PHE A 244 5.46 -4.24 3.97
CA PHE A 244 5.68 -5.55 3.33
C PHE A 244 4.71 -5.97 2.22
N VAL A 245 3.45 -5.56 2.21
CA VAL A 245 2.46 -5.98 1.20
C VAL A 245 2.93 -5.65 -0.21
N GLY A 246 3.31 -4.39 -0.45
CA GLY A 246 3.81 -3.93 -1.75
C GLY A 246 5.16 -4.53 -2.17
N LEU A 247 5.87 -5.16 -1.24
CA LEU A 247 7.14 -5.80 -1.54
C LEU A 247 6.97 -7.31 -1.75
N ALA A 248 6.23 -7.98 -0.86
CA ALA A 248 6.09 -9.42 -0.86
C ALA A 248 5.17 -9.95 -1.97
N ILE A 249 4.00 -9.33 -2.14
CA ILE A 249 2.96 -9.84 -3.04
C ILE A 249 3.36 -9.81 -4.52
N PRO A 250 3.95 -8.74 -5.08
CA PRO A 250 4.39 -8.77 -6.48
C PRO A 250 5.49 -9.80 -6.75
N ASN A 251 6.37 -10.03 -5.78
CA ASN A 251 7.39 -11.07 -5.87
C ASN A 251 6.78 -12.47 -5.85
N LEU A 252 5.76 -12.69 -5.00
CA LEU A 252 4.97 -13.92 -5.00
C LEU A 252 4.29 -14.14 -6.35
N ALA A 253 3.65 -13.10 -6.90
CA ALA A 253 2.98 -13.16 -8.17
C ALA A 253 3.93 -13.60 -9.30
N ARG A 254 5.13 -13.01 -9.40
CA ARG A 254 6.16 -13.42 -10.38
C ARG A 254 6.65 -14.85 -10.15
N ALA A 255 6.82 -15.27 -8.91
CA ALA A 255 7.27 -16.62 -8.56
C ALA A 255 6.24 -17.70 -8.96
N VAL A 256 4.95 -17.42 -8.77
CA VAL A 256 3.84 -18.34 -9.07
C VAL A 256 3.54 -18.36 -10.57
N LEU A 257 3.32 -17.20 -11.16
CA LEU A 257 2.92 -17.08 -12.57
C LEU A 257 4.07 -17.37 -13.52
N LYS A 258 5.32 -17.10 -13.12
CA LYS A 258 6.52 -17.23 -13.98
C LYS A 258 6.36 -16.50 -15.32
N THR A 259 5.76 -15.32 -15.30
CA THR A 259 5.55 -14.46 -16.47
C THR A 259 5.94 -13.02 -16.14
N GLN A 260 6.27 -12.25 -17.19
CA GLN A 260 6.47 -10.80 -17.09
C GLN A 260 5.31 -10.03 -17.73
N ASP A 261 4.25 -10.71 -18.18
CA ASP A 261 3.09 -10.03 -18.75
C ASP A 261 2.29 -9.33 -17.64
N HIS A 262 2.28 -8.00 -17.70
CA HIS A 262 1.64 -7.16 -16.71
C HIS A 262 0.12 -7.33 -16.62
N LEU A 263 -0.54 -7.83 -17.68
CA LEU A 263 -1.97 -8.12 -17.58
C LEU A 263 -2.25 -9.16 -16.47
N TYR A 264 -1.56 -10.31 -16.54
CA TYR A 264 -1.72 -11.36 -15.55
C TYR A 264 -1.12 -10.97 -14.20
N LEU A 265 0.01 -10.26 -14.20
CA LEU A 265 0.65 -9.79 -12.97
C LEU A 265 -0.22 -8.81 -12.21
N ILE A 266 -0.85 -7.82 -12.87
CA ILE A 266 -1.75 -6.85 -12.22
C ILE A 266 -2.95 -7.57 -11.61
N LEU A 267 -3.67 -8.38 -12.40
CA LEU A 267 -4.87 -9.09 -11.93
C LEU A 267 -4.54 -9.99 -10.73
N PHE A 268 -3.50 -10.80 -10.85
CA PHE A 268 -3.11 -11.74 -9.79
C PHE A 268 -2.60 -11.00 -8.54
N THR A 269 -1.79 -9.95 -8.71
CA THR A 269 -1.23 -9.17 -7.60
C THR A 269 -2.33 -8.44 -6.82
N VAL A 270 -3.29 -7.85 -7.51
CA VAL A 270 -4.46 -7.20 -6.88
C VAL A 270 -5.27 -8.21 -6.06
N LEU A 271 -5.63 -9.34 -6.65
CA LEU A 271 -6.41 -10.38 -5.97
C LEU A 271 -5.67 -10.97 -4.76
N VAL A 272 -4.43 -11.38 -4.94
CA VAL A 272 -3.64 -12.01 -3.86
C VAL A 272 -3.29 -11.00 -2.76
N GLY A 273 -3.05 -9.73 -3.11
CA GLY A 273 -2.83 -8.66 -2.14
C GLY A 273 -4.06 -8.42 -1.27
N SER A 274 -5.25 -8.38 -1.87
CA SER A 274 -6.52 -8.30 -1.13
C SER A 274 -6.72 -9.52 -0.23
N CYS A 275 -6.51 -10.74 -0.76
CA CYS A 275 -6.60 -11.98 0.02
C CYS A 275 -5.64 -11.97 1.22
N PHE A 276 -4.42 -11.49 1.02
CA PHE A 276 -3.40 -11.44 2.06
C PHE A 276 -3.83 -10.52 3.22
N LEU A 277 -4.27 -9.28 2.93
CA LEU A 277 -4.70 -8.37 4.00
C LEU A 277 -6.01 -8.81 4.64
N MET A 278 -6.95 -9.40 3.91
CA MET A 278 -8.15 -10.00 4.52
C MET A 278 -7.78 -11.15 5.47
N ALA A 279 -6.82 -12.00 5.10
CA ALA A 279 -6.36 -13.08 5.98
C ALA A 279 -5.65 -12.55 7.22
N ILE A 280 -4.83 -11.51 7.08
CA ILE A 280 -4.19 -10.81 8.21
C ILE A 280 -5.24 -10.20 9.13
N ASP A 281 -6.23 -9.49 8.59
CA ASP A 281 -7.29 -8.88 9.41
C ASP A 281 -8.18 -9.92 10.10
N ALA A 282 -8.53 -11.02 9.41
CA ALA A 282 -9.23 -12.14 10.02
C ALA A 282 -8.43 -12.78 11.16
N LEU A 283 -7.10 -12.89 11.02
CA LEU A 283 -6.23 -13.37 12.09
C LEU A 283 -6.20 -12.40 13.27
N ILE A 284 -6.15 -11.09 13.02
CA ILE A 284 -6.26 -10.05 14.08
C ILE A 284 -7.57 -10.24 14.84
N LEU A 285 -8.70 -10.37 14.14
CA LEU A 285 -10.02 -10.55 14.75
C LEU A 285 -10.09 -11.79 15.66
N VAL A 286 -9.49 -12.90 15.24
CA VAL A 286 -9.45 -14.14 16.02
C VAL A 286 -8.57 -13.99 17.27
N LEU A 287 -7.51 -13.20 17.19
CA LEU A 287 -6.57 -12.99 18.31
C LEU A 287 -6.98 -11.86 19.26
N ASP A 288 -7.87 -10.95 18.82
CA ASP A 288 -8.29 -9.75 19.57
C ASP A 288 -8.77 -10.03 21.02
N PRO A 289 -9.47 -11.16 21.33
CA PRO A 289 -9.85 -11.46 22.72
C PRO A 289 -8.65 -11.69 23.67
N TRP A 290 -7.47 -12.02 23.12
CA TRP A 290 -6.26 -12.29 23.93
C TRP A 290 -5.23 -11.19 23.83
N MET A 291 -5.10 -10.56 22.64
CA MET A 291 -4.13 -9.49 22.41
C MET A 291 -4.52 -8.62 21.22
N THR A 292 -4.41 -7.32 21.36
CA THR A 292 -4.59 -6.36 20.27
C THR A 292 -3.32 -6.28 19.43
N LEU A 293 -3.33 -6.83 18.23
CA LEU A 293 -2.18 -6.84 17.34
C LEU A 293 -2.35 -5.80 16.22
N PRO A 294 -1.37 -4.89 16.05
CA PRO A 294 -1.35 -3.99 14.90
C PRO A 294 -1.14 -4.72 13.58
N VAL A 295 -1.73 -4.19 12.50
CA VAL A 295 -1.61 -4.76 11.14
C VAL A 295 -0.15 -4.89 10.72
N ASN A 296 0.68 -3.87 11.00
CA ASN A 296 2.10 -3.87 10.65
C ASN A 296 2.90 -5.00 11.29
N VAL A 297 2.57 -5.40 12.51
CA VAL A 297 3.28 -6.49 13.20
C VAL A 297 3.07 -7.80 12.45
N LEU A 298 1.81 -8.13 12.11
CA LEU A 298 1.51 -9.38 11.41
C LEU A 298 2.00 -9.36 9.96
N THR A 299 1.86 -8.25 9.24
CA THR A 299 2.40 -8.15 7.88
C THR A 299 3.91 -8.26 7.86
N ALA A 300 4.61 -7.73 8.88
CA ALA A 300 6.05 -7.85 9.02
C ALA A 300 6.49 -9.29 9.37
N VAL A 301 5.82 -9.93 10.33
CA VAL A 301 6.13 -11.32 10.74
C VAL A 301 5.96 -12.31 9.58
N VAL A 302 4.96 -12.11 8.74
CA VAL A 302 4.74 -12.98 7.57
C VAL A 302 5.58 -12.52 6.37
N GLY A 303 5.64 -11.22 6.12
CA GLY A 303 6.25 -10.67 4.92
C GLY A 303 7.78 -10.68 4.94
N ALA A 304 8.41 -10.34 6.06
CA ALA A 304 9.87 -10.25 6.13
C ALA A 304 10.58 -11.60 5.93
N PRO A 305 10.18 -12.71 6.60
CA PRO A 305 10.79 -14.03 6.36
C PRO A 305 10.58 -14.51 4.93
N TYR A 306 9.39 -14.25 4.35
CA TYR A 306 9.09 -14.61 2.97
C TYR A 306 10.01 -13.89 1.97
N VAL A 307 10.21 -12.59 2.15
CA VAL A 307 11.09 -11.80 1.29
C VAL A 307 12.55 -12.24 1.45
N ALA A 308 13.00 -12.50 2.69
CA ALA A 308 14.34 -13.03 2.95
C ALA A 308 14.55 -14.39 2.26
N TYR A 309 13.58 -15.31 2.35
CA TYR A 309 13.62 -16.60 1.66
C TYR A 309 13.74 -16.43 0.13
N LEU A 310 12.94 -15.54 -0.45
CA LEU A 310 13.00 -15.28 -1.91
C LEU A 310 14.38 -14.75 -2.35
N MET A 311 15.01 -13.92 -1.53
CA MET A 311 16.35 -13.39 -1.79
C MET A 311 17.42 -14.48 -1.77
N MET A 312 17.35 -15.38 -0.79
CA MET A 312 18.29 -16.51 -0.70
C MET A 312 18.15 -17.51 -1.86
N LYS A 313 16.92 -17.69 -2.37
CA LYS A 313 16.64 -18.66 -3.46
C LYS A 313 17.05 -18.14 -4.86
N LYS A 314 17.24 -16.83 -5.02
CA LYS A 314 17.62 -16.20 -6.31
C LYS A 314 19.13 -16.27 -6.63
N ARG A 315 19.93 -17.00 -5.84
CA ARG A 315 21.33 -17.30 -6.14
C ARG A 315 21.49 -18.52 -7.02
#